data_0abad06996e07bb93e16a37f3b618ef5
#
_entry.id   0abad06996e07bb93e16a37f3b618ef5
#
_cell.length_a   1.000
_cell.length_b   1.000
_cell.length_c   1.000
_cell.angle_alpha   90.00
_cell.angle_beta   90.00
_cell.angle_gamma   90.00
#
_symmetry.space_group_name_H-M   'P 1'
#
loop_
_entity.id
_entity.type
_entity.pdbx_description
1 polymer ?
#
loop_
_entity_poly.entity_id
_entity_poly.type
_entity_poly.pdbx_seq_one_letter_code
_entity_poly.pdbx_strand_id
1 'polypeptide(L)'
;SARHLSLDDAGTFLELVKRSAPRMALGVAACVLCPVPMILLGGLAENQVLPITKDMGGGIGVALLFALIAFAVAIFISSGLKLEKYEYLEKELIDPEYGVAGLAESGKENFASAFKNCIIAGVSLCILSVVPIIVAAAFHAPETVFVLLAALLLVMIAAGVFCFVWAGMIMDSFNKLLEEGDYTREKKLENKRNDALSGIYWCLVTAIYLAISFLSGAWGRTWIIWPVAGVLFAAVVGVANVRRRRKRTY
;
A
#
# COMPACT_ATOMS: atom_id res chain seq x y z
N SER A 1 23.94 9.56 -16.24
CA SER A 1 23.36 10.80 -16.79
C SER A 1 21.96 10.97 -16.23
N ALA A 2 21.59 12.18 -15.83
CA ALA A 2 20.23 12.49 -15.43
C ALA A 2 19.33 12.47 -16.68
N ARG A 3 18.08 12.00 -16.51
CA ARG A 3 17.10 11.96 -17.60
C ARG A 3 16.38 13.30 -17.70
N HIS A 4 16.36 13.89 -18.89
CA HIS A 4 15.67 15.14 -19.14
C HIS A 4 14.17 14.96 -18.99
N LEU A 5 13.51 15.88 -18.26
CA LEU A 5 12.06 15.90 -18.02
C LEU A 5 11.49 17.21 -18.58
N SER A 6 10.73 17.13 -19.66
CA SER A 6 10.06 18.30 -20.23
C SER A 6 8.87 18.77 -19.40
N LEU A 7 8.49 20.04 -19.56
CA LEU A 7 7.32 20.61 -18.88
C LEU A 7 6.03 19.90 -19.32
N ASP A 8 5.92 19.50 -20.58
CA ASP A 8 4.76 18.78 -21.13
C ASP A 8 4.62 17.37 -20.54
N ASP A 9 5.74 16.63 -20.43
CA ASP A 9 5.77 15.32 -19.79
C ASP A 9 5.38 15.40 -18.30
N ALA A 10 5.86 16.42 -17.58
CA ALA A 10 5.49 16.64 -16.18
C ALA A 10 3.99 16.96 -16.03
N GLY A 11 3.43 17.80 -16.91
CA GLY A 11 2.00 18.08 -16.93
C GLY A 11 1.15 16.85 -17.22
N THR A 12 1.53 16.07 -18.24
CA THR A 12 0.87 14.82 -18.60
C THR A 12 0.93 13.79 -17.47
N PHE A 13 2.06 13.67 -16.78
CA PHE A 13 2.20 12.80 -15.61
C PHE A 13 1.24 13.20 -14.48
N LEU A 14 1.18 14.49 -14.12
CA LEU A 14 0.28 14.97 -13.08
C LEU A 14 -1.19 14.72 -13.42
N GLU A 15 -1.61 14.95 -14.68
CA GLU A 15 -2.96 14.63 -15.13
C GLU A 15 -3.26 13.12 -15.04
N LEU A 16 -2.30 12.30 -15.47
CA LEU A 16 -2.44 10.85 -15.41
C LEU A 16 -2.60 10.37 -13.96
N VAL A 17 -1.81 10.90 -13.03
CA VAL A 17 -1.93 10.59 -11.60
C VAL A 17 -3.28 11.04 -11.06
N LYS A 18 -3.75 12.27 -11.36
CA LYS A 18 -5.06 12.77 -10.93
C LYS A 18 -6.21 11.87 -11.39
N ARG A 19 -6.12 11.30 -12.60
CA ARG A 19 -7.12 10.37 -13.14
C ARG A 19 -7.00 8.95 -12.57
N SER A 20 -5.78 8.50 -12.28
CA SER A 20 -5.50 7.15 -11.79
C SER A 20 -5.68 7.02 -10.28
N ALA A 21 -5.38 8.06 -9.50
CA ALA A 21 -5.44 8.05 -8.05
C ALA A 21 -6.81 7.60 -7.48
N PRO A 22 -7.97 8.12 -7.93
CA PRO A 22 -9.27 7.66 -7.42
C PRO A 22 -9.56 6.20 -7.79
N ARG A 23 -9.09 5.73 -8.95
CA ARG A 23 -9.24 4.33 -9.37
C ARG A 23 -8.39 3.39 -8.50
N MET A 24 -7.13 3.75 -8.27
CA MET A 24 -6.24 3.00 -7.38
C MET A 24 -6.79 2.97 -5.94
N ALA A 25 -7.26 4.12 -5.44
CA ALA A 25 -7.89 4.21 -4.12
C ALA A 25 -9.14 3.33 -4.02
N LEU A 26 -9.97 3.28 -5.08
CA LEU A 26 -11.12 2.39 -5.14
C LEU A 26 -10.71 0.91 -5.14
N GLY A 27 -9.65 0.55 -5.87
CA GLY A 27 -9.11 -0.81 -5.88
C GLY A 27 -8.65 -1.24 -4.49
N VAL A 28 -7.92 -0.38 -3.77
CA VAL A 28 -7.48 -0.67 -2.40
C VAL A 28 -8.68 -0.76 -1.44
N ALA A 29 -9.65 0.16 -1.54
CA ALA A 29 -10.87 0.10 -0.75
C ALA A 29 -11.68 -1.18 -1.03
N ALA A 30 -11.76 -1.64 -2.28
CA ALA A 30 -12.40 -2.90 -2.65
C ALA A 30 -11.68 -4.11 -2.00
N CYS A 31 -10.34 -4.09 -1.90
CA CYS A 31 -9.59 -5.12 -1.16
C CYS A 31 -9.96 -5.15 0.33
N VAL A 32 -10.16 -3.98 0.95
CA VAL A 32 -10.60 -3.89 2.35
C VAL A 32 -12.03 -4.38 2.52
N LEU A 33 -12.89 -4.17 1.51
CA LEU A 33 -14.28 -4.57 1.53
C LEU A 33 -14.51 -6.03 1.14
N CYS A 34 -13.52 -6.73 0.58
CA CYS A 34 -13.71 -8.08 0.06
C CYS A 34 -14.21 -9.11 1.11
N PRO A 35 -13.90 -9.05 2.43
CA PRO A 35 -14.48 -9.96 3.41
C PRO A 35 -15.92 -9.60 3.83
N VAL A 36 -16.41 -8.39 3.53
CA VAL A 36 -17.75 -7.94 3.96
C VAL A 36 -18.89 -8.85 3.48
N PRO A 37 -18.96 -9.27 2.20
CA PRO A 37 -20.02 -10.19 1.76
C PRO A 37 -20.01 -11.52 2.51
N MET A 38 -18.82 -12.06 2.81
CA MET A 38 -18.69 -13.31 3.57
C MET A 38 -19.18 -13.14 5.00
N ILE A 39 -18.82 -12.04 5.66
CA ILE A 39 -19.24 -11.74 7.03
C ILE A 39 -20.76 -11.56 7.10
N LEU A 40 -21.32 -10.77 6.17
CA LEU A 40 -22.75 -10.50 6.15
C LEU A 40 -23.57 -11.76 5.82
N LEU A 41 -23.27 -12.43 4.70
CA LEU A 41 -24.06 -13.58 4.25
C LEU A 41 -23.88 -14.78 5.20
N GLY A 42 -22.64 -15.06 5.62
CA GLY A 42 -22.35 -16.14 6.56
C GLY A 42 -22.94 -15.86 7.95
N GLY A 43 -22.69 -14.68 8.50
CA GLY A 43 -23.15 -14.31 9.84
C GLY A 43 -24.67 -14.16 9.94
N LEU A 44 -25.34 -13.58 8.95
CA LEU A 44 -26.79 -13.45 8.96
C LEU A 44 -27.50 -14.79 8.68
N ALA A 45 -26.91 -15.68 7.89
CA ALA A 45 -27.42 -17.02 7.68
C ALA A 45 -27.27 -17.88 8.96
N GLU A 46 -26.14 -17.78 9.67
CA GLU A 46 -25.92 -18.47 10.93
C GLU A 46 -26.92 -18.06 12.02
N ASN A 47 -27.25 -16.76 12.08
CA ASN A 47 -28.24 -16.21 13.00
C ASN A 47 -29.70 -16.37 12.51
N GLN A 48 -29.95 -17.16 11.47
CA GLN A 48 -31.28 -17.42 10.89
C GLN A 48 -32.06 -16.17 10.44
N VAL A 49 -31.36 -15.07 10.16
CA VAL A 49 -31.96 -13.83 9.64
C VAL A 49 -32.26 -13.97 8.15
N LEU A 50 -31.42 -14.72 7.42
CA LEU A 50 -31.60 -15.01 6.00
C LEU A 50 -32.19 -16.41 5.80
N PRO A 51 -33.12 -16.60 4.82
CA PRO A 51 -33.71 -17.91 4.52
C PRO A 51 -32.78 -18.80 3.68
N ILE A 52 -31.49 -18.83 4.02
CA ILE A 52 -30.44 -19.62 3.36
C ILE A 52 -29.65 -20.41 4.41
N THR A 53 -29.08 -21.54 4.00
CA THR A 53 -28.21 -22.30 4.90
C THR A 53 -26.87 -21.59 5.11
N LYS A 54 -26.22 -21.84 6.25
CA LYS A 54 -24.88 -21.30 6.55
C LYS A 54 -23.88 -21.61 5.44
N ASP A 55 -23.91 -22.82 4.89
CA ASP A 55 -23.00 -23.25 3.81
C ASP A 55 -23.26 -22.48 2.51
N MET A 56 -24.52 -22.23 2.16
CA MET A 56 -24.88 -21.42 1.00
C MET A 56 -24.46 -19.97 1.18
N GLY A 57 -24.72 -19.38 2.35
CA GLY A 57 -24.30 -18.01 2.67
C GLY A 57 -22.79 -17.85 2.63
N GLY A 58 -22.06 -18.80 3.22
CA GLY A 58 -20.60 -18.85 3.17
C GLY A 58 -20.06 -19.01 1.74
N GLY A 59 -20.63 -19.94 0.96
CA GLY A 59 -20.20 -20.17 -0.44
C GLY A 59 -20.40 -18.97 -1.34
N ILE A 60 -21.56 -18.31 -1.27
CA ILE A 60 -21.85 -17.08 -2.04
C ILE A 60 -20.89 -15.94 -1.56
N GLY A 61 -20.70 -15.82 -0.24
CA GLY A 61 -19.79 -14.83 0.32
C GLY A 61 -18.37 -14.96 -0.18
N VAL A 62 -17.85 -16.21 -0.24
CA VAL A 62 -16.52 -16.50 -0.80
C VAL A 62 -16.44 -16.19 -2.30
N ALA A 63 -17.48 -16.54 -3.07
CA ALA A 63 -17.53 -16.21 -4.51
C ALA A 63 -17.47 -14.70 -4.73
N LEU A 64 -18.23 -13.91 -3.97
CA LEU A 64 -18.21 -12.45 -4.03
C LEU A 64 -16.84 -11.86 -3.58
N LEU A 65 -16.21 -12.45 -2.57
CA LEU A 65 -14.86 -12.08 -2.14
C LEU A 65 -13.87 -12.20 -3.31
N PHE A 66 -13.85 -13.36 -3.99
CA PHE A 66 -12.96 -13.54 -5.15
C PHE A 66 -13.31 -12.60 -6.32
N ALA A 67 -14.59 -12.32 -6.55
CA ALA A 67 -15.02 -11.37 -7.57
C ALA A 67 -14.50 -9.94 -7.26
N LEU A 68 -14.58 -9.49 -6.01
CA LEU A 68 -14.04 -8.20 -5.59
C LEU A 68 -12.52 -8.13 -5.69
N ILE A 69 -11.80 -9.20 -5.34
CA ILE A 69 -10.35 -9.29 -5.52
C ILE A 69 -10.01 -9.20 -7.02
N ALA A 70 -10.68 -9.94 -7.87
CA ALA A 70 -10.44 -9.89 -9.31
C ALA A 70 -10.69 -8.49 -9.89
N PHE A 71 -11.75 -7.82 -9.45
CA PHE A 71 -12.05 -6.43 -9.81
C PHE A 71 -10.94 -5.47 -9.36
N ALA A 72 -10.48 -5.58 -8.10
CA ALA A 72 -9.40 -4.75 -7.58
C ALA A 72 -8.08 -4.96 -8.35
N VAL A 73 -7.72 -6.22 -8.64
CA VAL A 73 -6.53 -6.57 -9.43
C VAL A 73 -6.62 -6.00 -10.85
N ALA A 74 -7.79 -6.08 -11.50
CA ALA A 74 -7.98 -5.49 -12.82
C ALA A 74 -7.76 -3.96 -12.82
N ILE A 75 -8.23 -3.27 -11.78
CA ILE A 75 -7.97 -1.84 -11.58
C ILE A 75 -6.47 -1.57 -11.41
N PHE A 76 -5.78 -2.34 -10.58
CA PHE A 76 -4.35 -2.16 -10.34
C PHE A 76 -3.53 -2.37 -11.60
N ILE A 77 -3.79 -3.42 -12.35
CA ILE A 77 -3.10 -3.68 -13.61
C ILE A 77 -3.38 -2.56 -14.62
N SER A 78 -4.64 -2.19 -14.83
CA SER A 78 -5.01 -1.18 -15.82
C SER A 78 -4.48 0.23 -15.50
N SER A 79 -4.39 0.57 -14.22
CA SER A 79 -3.86 1.87 -13.77
C SER A 79 -2.34 1.83 -13.63
N GLY A 80 -1.78 0.71 -13.16
CA GLY A 80 -0.34 0.52 -12.99
C GLY A 80 0.43 0.59 -14.30
N LEU A 81 -0.04 -0.14 -15.35
CA LEU A 81 0.57 -0.11 -16.68
C LEU A 81 0.66 1.30 -17.29
N LYS A 82 -0.31 2.17 -16.98
CA LYS A 82 -0.25 3.57 -17.45
C LYS A 82 0.80 4.40 -16.73
N LEU A 83 1.01 4.14 -15.44
CA LEU A 83 1.99 4.84 -14.61
C LEU A 83 3.41 4.30 -14.78
N GLU A 84 3.57 3.06 -15.24
CA GLU A 84 4.86 2.39 -15.46
C GLU A 84 5.80 3.21 -16.36
N LYS A 85 5.25 3.90 -17.36
CA LYS A 85 6.01 4.81 -18.24
C LYS A 85 6.80 5.87 -17.45
N TYR A 86 6.31 6.25 -16.27
CA TYR A 86 6.89 7.29 -15.42
C TYR A 86 7.62 6.73 -14.18
N GLU A 87 7.85 5.41 -14.12
CA GLU A 87 8.56 4.76 -13.01
C GLU A 87 10.00 5.31 -12.84
N TYR A 88 10.60 5.80 -13.91
CA TYR A 88 11.92 6.44 -13.87
C TYR A 88 11.98 7.67 -12.95
N LEU A 89 10.85 8.37 -12.72
CA LEU A 89 10.78 9.50 -11.78
C LEU A 89 11.09 9.09 -10.34
N GLU A 90 10.85 7.83 -9.99
CA GLU A 90 11.18 7.26 -8.68
C GLU A 90 12.63 6.77 -8.58
N LYS A 91 13.14 6.19 -9.67
CA LYS A 91 14.37 5.39 -9.65
C LYS A 91 15.59 6.13 -10.20
N GLU A 92 15.37 7.05 -11.15
CA GLU A 92 16.43 7.74 -11.86
C GLU A 92 16.57 9.19 -11.40
N LEU A 93 17.76 9.75 -11.62
CA LEU A 93 17.98 11.18 -11.45
C LEU A 93 17.32 11.91 -12.63
N ILE A 94 16.59 12.96 -12.34
CA ILE A 94 15.94 13.80 -13.33
C ILE A 94 16.66 15.14 -13.48
N ASP A 95 16.60 15.69 -14.70
CA ASP A 95 17.01 17.04 -15.03
C ASP A 95 15.77 17.79 -15.52
N PRO A 96 15.02 18.45 -14.59
CA PRO A 96 13.75 19.08 -14.92
C PRO A 96 13.98 20.35 -15.73
N GLU A 97 13.21 20.53 -16.80
CA GLU A 97 13.15 21.75 -17.59
C GLU A 97 12.66 22.94 -16.74
N TYR A 98 13.06 24.14 -17.16
CA TYR A 98 12.60 25.38 -16.52
C TYR A 98 11.07 25.44 -16.49
N GLY A 99 10.52 25.66 -15.29
CA GLY A 99 9.06 25.71 -15.04
C GLY A 99 8.46 24.44 -14.41
N VAL A 100 9.10 23.27 -14.53
CA VAL A 100 8.61 22.02 -13.89
C VAL A 100 8.51 22.16 -12.39
N ALA A 101 9.53 22.75 -11.74
CA ALA A 101 9.51 22.97 -10.30
C ALA A 101 8.35 23.90 -9.89
N GLY A 102 8.17 25.03 -10.60
CA GLY A 102 7.09 25.97 -10.33
C GLY A 102 5.70 25.35 -10.51
N LEU A 103 5.52 24.50 -11.54
CA LEU A 103 4.27 23.74 -11.75
C LEU A 103 3.98 22.79 -10.57
N ALA A 104 5.01 22.06 -10.13
CA ALA A 104 4.87 21.09 -9.04
C ALA A 104 4.67 21.77 -7.69
N GLU A 105 5.39 22.84 -7.36
CA GLU A 105 5.24 23.63 -6.13
C GLU A 105 3.85 24.25 -6.04
N SER A 106 3.40 24.95 -7.08
CA SER A 106 2.06 25.54 -7.14
C SER A 106 0.96 24.47 -6.99
N GLY A 107 1.10 23.32 -7.67
CA GLY A 107 0.18 22.20 -7.54
C GLY A 107 0.15 21.62 -6.13
N LYS A 108 1.31 21.47 -5.50
CA LYS A 108 1.48 20.97 -4.13
C LYS A 108 0.84 21.91 -3.10
N GLU A 109 1.08 23.22 -3.21
CA GLU A 109 0.49 24.23 -2.31
C GLU A 109 -1.04 24.25 -2.43
N ASN A 110 -1.57 24.26 -3.65
CA ASN A 110 -3.01 24.23 -3.91
C ASN A 110 -3.69 22.98 -3.36
N PHE A 111 -2.99 21.85 -3.37
CA PHE A 111 -3.53 20.56 -2.89
C PHE A 111 -3.29 20.34 -1.40
N ALA A 112 -2.39 21.07 -0.74
CA ALA A 112 -1.99 20.86 0.65
C ALA A 112 -3.17 20.86 1.63
N SER A 113 -4.13 21.77 1.45
CA SER A 113 -5.34 21.83 2.31
C SER A 113 -6.22 20.60 2.13
N ALA A 114 -6.47 20.17 0.88
CA ALA A 114 -7.25 18.97 0.58
C ALA A 114 -6.56 17.71 1.12
N PHE A 115 -5.24 17.60 0.97
CA PHE A 115 -4.43 16.52 1.53
C PHE A 115 -4.59 16.43 3.05
N LYS A 116 -4.38 17.54 3.77
CA LYS A 116 -4.53 17.60 5.23
C LYS A 116 -5.93 17.16 5.67
N ASN A 117 -6.98 17.67 5.01
CA ASN A 117 -8.36 17.31 5.35
C ASN A 117 -8.65 15.82 5.10
N CYS A 118 -8.15 15.24 4.01
CA CYS A 118 -8.27 13.80 3.74
C CYS A 118 -7.56 12.94 4.77
N ILE A 119 -6.36 13.34 5.21
CA ILE A 119 -5.64 12.61 6.26
C ILE A 119 -6.41 12.67 7.58
N ILE A 120 -6.89 13.85 7.99
CA ILE A 120 -7.68 14.01 9.22
C ILE A 120 -8.96 13.17 9.13
N ALA A 121 -9.71 13.25 8.04
CA ALA A 121 -10.94 12.49 7.84
C ALA A 121 -10.67 10.98 7.86
N GLY A 122 -9.64 10.51 7.16
CA GLY A 122 -9.26 9.11 7.11
C GLY A 122 -8.89 8.55 8.49
N VAL A 123 -8.05 9.26 9.25
CA VAL A 123 -7.67 8.86 10.62
C VAL A 123 -8.89 8.86 11.53
N SER A 124 -9.72 9.89 11.48
CA SER A 124 -10.94 9.98 12.29
C SER A 124 -11.90 8.83 11.99
N LEU A 125 -12.12 8.50 10.71
CA LEU A 125 -12.95 7.37 10.30
C LEU A 125 -12.41 6.04 10.84
N CYS A 126 -11.10 5.81 10.75
CA CYS A 126 -10.49 4.58 11.26
C CYS A 126 -10.63 4.46 12.79
N ILE A 127 -10.46 5.56 13.53
CA ILE A 127 -10.61 5.53 15.00
C ILE A 127 -12.08 5.35 15.38
N LEU A 128 -12.98 6.11 14.76
CA LEU A 128 -14.42 6.06 15.07
C LEU A 128 -15.06 4.73 14.64
N SER A 129 -14.48 4.01 13.69
CA SER A 129 -15.01 2.72 13.23
C SER A 129 -15.13 1.66 14.32
N VAL A 130 -14.29 1.74 15.36
CA VAL A 130 -14.27 0.77 16.48
C VAL A 130 -15.31 1.11 17.54
N VAL A 131 -15.71 2.37 17.65
CA VAL A 131 -16.63 2.85 18.72
C VAL A 131 -17.97 2.10 18.75
N PRO A 132 -18.67 1.87 17.63
CA PRO A 132 -19.95 1.15 17.63
C PRO A 132 -19.84 -0.28 18.20
N ILE A 133 -18.74 -0.98 17.94
CA ILE A 133 -18.50 -2.34 18.46
C ILE A 133 -18.32 -2.30 19.99
N ILE A 134 -17.55 -1.34 20.50
CA ILE A 134 -17.33 -1.17 21.95
C ILE A 134 -18.65 -0.87 22.64
N VAL A 135 -19.46 0.02 22.08
CA VAL A 135 -20.77 0.37 22.63
C VAL A 135 -21.70 -0.85 22.62
N ALA A 136 -21.79 -1.59 21.51
CA ALA A 136 -22.60 -2.80 21.43
C ALA A 136 -22.18 -3.87 22.45
N ALA A 137 -20.88 -4.02 22.68
CA ALA A 137 -20.34 -4.94 23.67
C ALA A 137 -20.74 -4.52 25.10
N ALA A 138 -20.69 -3.22 25.42
CA ALA A 138 -21.09 -2.70 26.73
C ALA A 138 -22.59 -2.93 27.03
N PHE A 139 -23.43 -2.91 26.00
CA PHE A 139 -24.89 -3.16 26.12
C PHE A 139 -25.29 -4.62 25.89
N HIS A 140 -24.35 -5.56 25.78
CA HIS A 140 -24.60 -6.98 25.55
C HIS A 140 -25.51 -7.22 24.32
N ALA A 141 -25.24 -6.53 23.22
CA ALA A 141 -26.02 -6.63 22.01
C ALA A 141 -26.01 -8.08 21.43
N PRO A 142 -27.06 -8.49 20.71
CA PRO A 142 -27.11 -9.82 20.08
C PRO A 142 -26.04 -9.98 18.98
N GLU A 143 -25.65 -11.22 18.68
CA GLU A 143 -24.61 -11.56 17.71
C GLU A 143 -24.86 -10.96 16.30
N THR A 144 -26.12 -10.89 15.88
CA THR A 144 -26.53 -10.27 14.62
C THR A 144 -26.06 -8.80 14.51
N VAL A 145 -26.10 -8.08 15.64
CA VAL A 145 -25.64 -6.67 15.67
C VAL A 145 -24.13 -6.62 15.46
N PHE A 146 -23.35 -7.53 16.06
CA PHE A 146 -21.90 -7.58 15.85
C PHE A 146 -21.53 -7.89 14.40
N VAL A 147 -22.29 -8.76 13.71
CA VAL A 147 -22.10 -9.04 12.28
C VAL A 147 -22.25 -7.75 11.45
N LEU A 148 -23.32 -6.99 11.70
CA LEU A 148 -23.57 -5.72 11.01
C LEU A 148 -22.52 -4.66 11.35
N LEU A 149 -22.11 -4.57 12.60
CA LEU A 149 -21.08 -3.62 13.04
C LEU A 149 -19.70 -3.98 12.51
N ALA A 150 -19.38 -5.26 12.36
CA ALA A 150 -18.14 -5.69 11.71
C ALA A 150 -18.10 -5.28 10.23
N ALA A 151 -19.23 -5.40 9.51
CA ALA A 151 -19.34 -4.92 8.16
C ALA A 151 -19.21 -3.38 8.09
N LEU A 152 -19.89 -2.65 8.99
CA LEU A 152 -19.79 -1.19 9.09
C LEU A 152 -18.36 -0.73 9.38
N LEU A 153 -17.65 -1.41 10.31
CA LEU A 153 -16.24 -1.14 10.61
C LEU A 153 -15.39 -1.21 9.35
N LEU A 154 -15.53 -2.28 8.56
CA LEU A 154 -14.76 -2.43 7.32
C LEU A 154 -15.11 -1.36 6.28
N VAL A 155 -16.38 -0.95 6.18
CA VAL A 155 -16.80 0.14 5.29
C VAL A 155 -16.16 1.46 5.72
N MET A 156 -16.14 1.78 7.01
CA MET A 156 -15.52 3.00 7.53
C MET A 156 -14.00 3.00 7.31
N ILE A 157 -13.34 1.85 7.55
CA ILE A 157 -11.90 1.68 7.27
C ILE A 157 -11.63 1.83 5.77
N ALA A 158 -12.44 1.22 4.91
CA ALA A 158 -12.29 1.33 3.45
C ALA A 158 -12.39 2.79 2.97
N ALA A 159 -13.32 3.56 3.53
CA ALA A 159 -13.45 4.99 3.24
C ALA A 159 -12.22 5.79 3.72
N GLY A 160 -11.69 5.48 4.91
CA GLY A 160 -10.46 6.07 5.42
C GLY A 160 -9.24 5.75 4.54
N VAL A 161 -9.09 4.48 4.15
CA VAL A 161 -8.01 4.03 3.26
C VAL A 161 -8.13 4.66 1.87
N PHE A 162 -9.35 4.79 1.35
CA PHE A 162 -9.59 5.52 0.09
C PHE A 162 -9.02 6.95 0.17
N CYS A 163 -9.32 7.69 1.24
CA CYS A 163 -8.81 9.04 1.44
C CYS A 163 -7.27 9.07 1.49
N PHE A 164 -6.64 8.12 2.20
CA PHE A 164 -5.19 8.04 2.30
C PHE A 164 -4.51 7.76 0.96
N VAL A 165 -5.02 6.78 0.22
CA VAL A 165 -4.43 6.39 -1.07
C VAL A 165 -4.64 7.48 -2.11
N TRP A 166 -5.85 8.03 -2.22
CA TRP A 166 -6.15 9.09 -3.17
C TRP A 166 -5.30 10.34 -2.92
N ALA A 167 -5.32 10.86 -1.70
CA ALA A 167 -4.57 12.07 -1.35
C ALA A 167 -3.06 11.82 -1.37
N GLY A 168 -2.61 10.66 -0.90
CA GLY A 168 -1.22 10.25 -0.89
C GLY A 168 -0.62 10.18 -2.28
N MET A 169 -1.29 9.54 -3.24
CA MET A 169 -0.80 9.42 -4.63
C MET A 169 -0.64 10.79 -5.30
N ILE A 170 -1.58 11.72 -5.07
CA ILE A 170 -1.50 13.06 -5.66
C ILE A 170 -0.36 13.86 -5.02
N MET A 171 -0.23 13.84 -3.70
CA MET A 171 0.85 14.53 -3.00
C MET A 171 2.22 13.96 -3.39
N ASP A 172 2.31 12.64 -3.51
CA ASP A 172 3.51 11.90 -3.88
C ASP A 172 3.98 12.24 -5.31
N SER A 173 3.04 12.49 -6.23
CA SER A 173 3.38 12.91 -7.60
C SER A 173 4.13 14.25 -7.64
N PHE A 174 3.76 15.20 -6.77
CA PHE A 174 4.50 16.47 -6.64
C PHE A 174 5.87 16.25 -6.02
N ASN A 175 5.98 15.41 -4.98
CA ASN A 175 7.26 15.10 -4.36
C ASN A 175 8.24 14.40 -5.33
N LYS A 176 7.73 13.57 -6.25
CA LYS A 176 8.54 12.93 -7.30
C LYS A 176 9.14 13.96 -8.26
N LEU A 177 8.35 14.94 -8.70
CA LEU A 177 8.81 15.99 -9.60
C LEU A 177 9.78 16.96 -8.92
N LEU A 178 9.59 17.25 -7.63
CA LEU A 178 10.45 18.13 -6.82
C LEU A 178 11.70 17.42 -6.27
N GLU A 179 11.82 16.11 -6.47
CA GLU A 179 12.84 15.28 -5.82
C GLU A 179 12.89 15.48 -4.30
N GLU A 180 11.72 15.56 -3.64
CA GLU A 180 11.59 15.76 -2.21
C GLU A 180 11.23 14.48 -1.44
N GLY A 181 11.37 14.50 -0.13
CA GLY A 181 10.97 13.40 0.75
C GLY A 181 11.75 12.11 0.48
N ASP A 182 11.07 11.07 -0.02
CA ASP A 182 11.67 9.78 -0.33
C ASP A 182 12.33 9.74 -1.73
N TYR A 183 12.11 10.78 -2.54
CA TYR A 183 12.61 10.89 -3.91
C TYR A 183 13.83 11.81 -4.06
N THR A 184 14.45 12.23 -2.96
CA THR A 184 15.69 13.00 -3.02
C THR A 184 16.78 12.25 -3.79
N ARG A 185 17.64 12.98 -4.51
CA ARG A 185 18.75 12.39 -5.28
C ARG A 185 19.60 11.43 -4.47
N GLU A 186 19.82 11.76 -3.19
CA GLU A 186 20.59 10.91 -2.29
C GLU A 186 19.86 9.58 -2.00
N LYS A 187 18.55 9.62 -1.73
CA LYS A 187 17.74 8.42 -1.49
C LYS A 187 17.60 7.55 -2.73
N LYS A 188 17.41 8.13 -3.91
CA LYS A 188 17.38 7.38 -5.19
C LYS A 188 18.67 6.58 -5.39
N LEU A 189 19.83 7.21 -5.15
CA LEU A 189 21.13 6.54 -5.25
C LEU A 189 21.33 5.49 -4.16
N GLU A 190 20.83 5.74 -2.96
CA GLU A 190 20.87 4.79 -1.84
C GLU A 190 19.98 3.57 -2.13
N ASN A 191 18.75 3.78 -2.59
CA ASN A 191 17.80 2.72 -2.93
C ASN A 191 18.34 1.84 -4.05
N LYS A 192 18.81 2.43 -5.16
CA LYS A 192 19.38 1.67 -6.29
C LYS A 192 20.51 0.72 -5.86
N ARG A 193 21.29 1.13 -4.89
CA ARG A 193 22.38 0.32 -4.36
C ARG A 193 21.87 -0.73 -3.38
N ASN A 194 20.91 -0.36 -2.52
CA ASN A 194 20.31 -1.29 -1.57
C ASN A 194 19.54 -2.39 -2.30
N ASP A 195 18.92 -2.09 -3.43
CA ASP A 195 18.23 -3.07 -4.28
C ASP A 195 19.22 -4.12 -4.83
N ALA A 196 20.38 -3.69 -5.31
CA ALA A 196 21.40 -4.62 -5.79
C ALA A 196 21.95 -5.51 -4.66
N LEU A 197 22.20 -4.94 -3.48
CA LEU A 197 22.64 -5.69 -2.30
C LEU A 197 21.55 -6.64 -1.81
N SER A 198 20.29 -6.20 -1.83
CA SER A 198 19.14 -7.01 -1.45
C SER A 198 19.00 -8.24 -2.33
N GLY A 199 19.10 -8.08 -3.65
CA GLY A 199 19.02 -9.19 -4.60
C GLY A 199 20.07 -10.27 -4.31
N ILE A 200 21.33 -9.87 -4.16
CA ILE A 200 22.45 -10.79 -3.86
C ILE A 200 22.25 -11.49 -2.51
N TYR A 201 21.88 -10.70 -1.48
CA TYR A 201 21.67 -11.23 -0.13
C TYR A 201 20.56 -12.28 -0.10
N TRP A 202 19.39 -11.98 -0.65
CA TRP A 202 18.26 -12.91 -0.62
C TRP A 202 18.49 -14.15 -1.48
N CYS A 203 19.23 -14.05 -2.60
CA CYS A 203 19.66 -15.21 -3.37
C CYS A 203 20.55 -16.14 -2.54
N LEU A 204 21.52 -15.60 -1.80
CA LEU A 204 22.40 -16.38 -0.92
C LEU A 204 21.62 -17.03 0.23
N VAL A 205 20.72 -16.29 0.89
CA VAL A 205 19.88 -16.83 1.97
C VAL A 205 19.00 -17.95 1.47
N THR A 206 18.39 -17.80 0.29
CA THR A 206 17.55 -18.85 -0.33
C THR A 206 18.37 -20.08 -0.65
N ALA A 207 19.57 -19.93 -1.22
CA ALA A 207 20.45 -21.03 -1.52
C ALA A 207 20.87 -21.80 -0.25
N ILE A 208 21.25 -21.09 0.82
CA ILE A 208 21.59 -21.69 2.11
C ILE A 208 20.39 -22.41 2.72
N TYR A 209 19.20 -21.76 2.68
CA TYR A 209 17.96 -22.36 3.17
C TYR A 209 17.65 -23.68 2.45
N LEU A 210 17.70 -23.68 1.12
CA LEU A 210 17.45 -24.88 0.34
C LEU A 210 18.50 -25.97 0.61
N ALA A 211 19.78 -25.63 0.63
CA ALA A 211 20.84 -26.59 0.92
C ALA A 211 20.66 -27.25 2.29
N ILE A 212 20.41 -26.49 3.34
CA ILE A 212 20.20 -27.02 4.69
C ILE A 212 18.91 -27.84 4.76
N SER A 213 17.81 -27.40 4.12
CA SER A 213 16.53 -28.08 4.15
C SER A 213 16.59 -29.44 3.44
N PHE A 214 17.27 -29.51 2.29
CA PHE A 214 17.45 -30.78 1.55
C PHE A 214 18.40 -31.73 2.27
N LEU A 215 19.52 -31.23 2.85
CA LEU A 215 20.47 -32.08 3.55
C LEU A 215 19.93 -32.60 4.88
N SER A 216 19.14 -31.81 5.60
CA SER A 216 18.61 -32.18 6.94
C SER A 216 17.25 -32.84 6.89
N GLY A 217 16.50 -32.69 5.82
CA GLY A 217 15.10 -33.13 5.71
C GLY A 217 14.12 -32.42 6.67
N ALA A 218 14.59 -31.43 7.46
CA ALA A 218 13.87 -30.81 8.55
C ALA A 218 13.19 -29.50 8.16
N TRP A 219 12.36 -29.51 7.10
CA TRP A 219 11.69 -28.32 6.54
C TRP A 219 10.95 -27.48 7.58
N GLY A 220 10.31 -28.13 8.56
CA GLY A 220 9.55 -27.43 9.61
C GLY A 220 10.42 -26.65 10.61
N ARG A 221 11.72 -26.90 10.67
CA ARG A 221 12.69 -26.17 11.53
C ARG A 221 13.51 -25.15 10.77
N THR A 222 13.82 -25.44 9.51
CA THR A 222 14.71 -24.59 8.68
C THR A 222 14.05 -23.26 8.31
N TRP A 223 12.72 -23.14 8.39
CA TRP A 223 12.04 -21.87 8.10
C TRP A 223 12.45 -20.73 9.04
N ILE A 224 13.03 -21.05 10.21
CA ILE A 224 13.57 -20.03 11.15
C ILE A 224 14.69 -19.20 10.52
N ILE A 225 15.29 -19.69 9.43
CA ILE A 225 16.34 -18.96 8.67
C ILE A 225 15.78 -17.64 8.13
N TRP A 226 14.49 -17.59 7.72
CA TRP A 226 13.89 -16.40 7.15
C TRP A 226 13.77 -15.22 8.12
N PRO A 227 13.20 -15.37 9.34
CA PRO A 227 13.19 -14.29 10.33
C PRO A 227 14.60 -13.83 10.73
N VAL A 228 15.52 -14.78 10.93
CA VAL A 228 16.92 -14.46 11.29
C VAL A 228 17.61 -13.69 10.16
N ALA A 229 17.45 -14.14 8.92
CA ALA A 229 17.99 -13.43 7.76
C ALA A 229 17.40 -12.03 7.59
N GLY A 230 16.12 -11.84 7.88
CA GLY A 230 15.48 -10.51 7.86
C GLY A 230 16.14 -9.53 8.85
N VAL A 231 16.39 -9.96 10.07
CA VAL A 231 17.07 -9.15 11.10
C VAL A 231 18.52 -8.86 10.70
N LEU A 232 19.26 -9.85 10.20
CA LEU A 232 20.61 -9.68 9.71
C LEU A 232 20.67 -8.72 8.52
N PHE A 233 19.73 -8.78 7.59
CA PHE A 233 19.65 -7.85 6.46
C PHE A 233 19.50 -6.42 6.93
N ALA A 234 18.59 -6.15 7.87
CA ALA A 234 18.40 -4.82 8.45
C ALA A 234 19.69 -4.29 9.10
N ALA A 235 20.41 -5.15 9.83
CA ALA A 235 21.70 -4.81 10.45
C ALA A 235 22.77 -4.48 9.39
N VAL A 236 22.89 -5.30 8.34
CA VAL A 236 23.88 -5.10 7.26
C VAL A 236 23.62 -3.79 6.53
N VAL A 237 22.38 -3.51 6.16
CA VAL A 237 22.00 -2.25 5.50
C VAL A 237 22.23 -1.06 6.42
N GLY A 238 21.85 -1.17 7.69
CA GLY A 238 22.06 -0.13 8.71
C GLY A 238 23.54 0.22 8.87
N VAL A 239 24.43 -0.78 9.04
CA VAL A 239 25.88 -0.57 9.17
C VAL A 239 26.49 0.02 7.89
N ALA A 240 26.05 -0.46 6.71
CA ALA A 240 26.52 0.07 5.43
C ALA A 240 26.19 1.57 5.28
N ASN A 241 24.99 1.98 5.71
CA ASN A 241 24.56 3.37 5.64
C ASN A 241 25.29 4.28 6.66
N VAL A 242 25.49 3.81 7.90
CA VAL A 242 26.22 4.56 8.94
C VAL A 242 27.70 4.77 8.55
N ARG A 243 28.39 3.73 8.07
CA ARG A 243 29.79 3.84 7.64
C ARG A 243 30.01 4.87 6.52
N ARG A 244 29.02 5.09 5.66
CA ARG A 244 29.09 6.02 4.53
C ARG A 244 28.76 7.46 4.91
N ARG A 245 27.82 7.66 5.84
CA ARG A 245 27.58 9.00 6.41
C ARG A 245 28.88 9.54 7.03
N ARG A 246 29.64 8.71 7.73
CA ARG A 246 30.95 9.06 8.27
C ARG A 246 32.00 9.44 7.21
N LYS A 247 32.00 8.76 6.03
CA LYS A 247 32.97 9.08 4.95
C LYS A 247 32.65 10.35 4.16
N ARG A 248 31.47 10.91 4.29
CA ARG A 248 31.08 12.19 3.65
C ARG A 248 31.33 13.42 4.53
N THR A 249 31.59 13.22 5.81
CA THR A 249 31.84 14.30 6.78
C THR A 249 33.34 14.64 6.90
N TYR A 250 34.20 13.90 6.22
CA TYR A 250 35.62 14.15 5.99
C TYR A 250 35.93 14.33 4.51
#